data_612367d29cf3b3fa4c7e3d70f6494753
#
_entry.id   612367d29cf3b3fa4c7e3d70f6494753
#
_cell.length_a   1.000
_cell.length_b   1.000
_cell.length_c   1.000
_cell.angle_alpha   90.00
_cell.angle_beta   90.00
_cell.angle_gamma   90.00
#
_symmetry.space_group_name_H-M   'P 1'
#
loop_
_entity.id
_entity.type
_entity.pdbx_description
1 polymer ?
#
loop_
_entity_poly.entity_id
_entity_poly.type
_entity_poly.pdbx_seq_one_letter_code
_entity_poly.pdbx_strand_id
1 'polypeptide(L)'
;GAAPGSKAIPSGLLERGLLLKLRFAFDHAINLRPSKLYPGVPTPLAPRIVEGKDVDFVVVREGTEGLYCGNGGAVRVGTPHELATEVSVNTAYGVKRVVRDAYRRAQARRGQLTLLHKHNVLVNAGSLWNRVFTEVGAEFPDVERRYLHIDAAMIAMVVDPSQFDVIVTDNLFGDIITDLAAAV
;
A
#
# COMPACT_ATOMS: atom_id res chain seq x y z
N GLY A 1 4.84 -4.08 14.30
CA GLY A 1 4.30 -5.37 13.97
C GLY A 1 4.23 -6.26 15.18
N ALA A 2 3.14 -6.98 15.36
CA ALA A 2 3.13 -8.10 16.28
C ALA A 2 4.26 -9.05 15.86
N ALA A 3 5.09 -9.46 16.79
CA ALA A 3 6.17 -10.40 16.49
C ALA A 3 5.55 -11.63 15.82
N PRO A 4 5.90 -11.96 14.57
CA PRO A 4 5.40 -13.17 13.95
C PRO A 4 5.90 -14.35 14.74
N GLY A 5 5.00 -15.17 15.26
CA GLY A 5 5.33 -16.49 15.70
C GLY A 5 5.40 -16.77 17.18
N SER A 6 4.73 -16.00 18.06
CA SER A 6 4.40 -16.59 19.35
C SER A 6 3.28 -17.61 19.16
N LYS A 7 3.63 -18.90 19.18
CA LYS A 7 2.64 -20.02 19.15
C LYS A 7 1.61 -19.96 20.29
N ALA A 8 1.81 -19.08 21.26
CA ALA A 8 0.91 -18.87 22.41
C ALA A 8 -0.27 -17.93 22.10
N ILE A 9 -0.23 -17.18 21.00
CA ILE A 9 -1.28 -16.23 20.65
C ILE A 9 -1.93 -16.66 19.32
N PRO A 10 -3.24 -16.86 19.28
CA PRO A 10 -3.95 -17.18 18.04
C PRO A 10 -3.71 -16.12 16.95
N SER A 11 -3.50 -16.57 15.72
CA SER A 11 -3.32 -15.67 14.56
C SER A 11 -4.49 -14.71 14.42
N GLY A 12 -4.19 -13.43 14.14
CA GLY A 12 -5.18 -12.37 13.96
C GLY A 12 -5.72 -11.76 15.26
N LEU A 13 -5.38 -12.32 16.43
CA LEU A 13 -5.91 -11.80 17.70
C LEU A 13 -5.38 -10.39 18.02
N LEU A 14 -4.09 -10.17 17.87
CA LEU A 14 -3.47 -8.86 18.11
C LEU A 14 -3.82 -7.85 17.03
N GLU A 15 -3.86 -8.30 15.78
CA GLU A 15 -4.25 -7.47 14.64
C GLU A 15 -5.68 -6.95 14.81
N ARG A 16 -6.66 -7.82 15.04
CA ARG A 16 -8.08 -7.45 15.18
C ARG A 16 -8.39 -6.86 16.55
N GLY A 17 -7.82 -7.42 17.62
CA GLY A 17 -8.14 -7.05 19.01
C GLY A 17 -7.49 -5.74 19.46
N LEU A 18 -6.37 -5.36 18.89
CA LEU A 18 -5.61 -4.18 19.31
C LEU A 18 -5.30 -3.25 18.14
N LEU A 19 -4.52 -3.70 17.16
CA LEU A 19 -3.98 -2.84 16.10
C LEU A 19 -5.08 -2.16 15.27
N LEU A 20 -6.02 -2.94 14.73
CA LEU A 20 -7.10 -2.39 13.92
C LEU A 20 -8.05 -1.53 14.76
N LYS A 21 -8.32 -1.91 16.03
CA LYS A 21 -9.15 -1.08 16.91
C LYS A 21 -8.54 0.30 17.14
N LEU A 22 -7.24 0.39 17.42
CA LEU A 22 -6.54 1.67 17.58
C LEU A 22 -6.54 2.46 16.26
N ARG A 23 -6.27 1.79 15.15
CA ARG A 23 -6.24 2.40 13.82
C ARG A 23 -7.57 3.10 13.48
N PHE A 24 -8.68 2.42 13.71
CA PHE A 24 -10.01 2.98 13.44
C PHE A 24 -10.44 4.02 14.50
N ALA A 25 -10.17 3.77 15.79
CA ALA A 25 -10.55 4.69 16.85
C ALA A 25 -9.84 6.05 16.74
N PHE A 26 -8.61 6.07 16.26
CA PHE A 26 -7.82 7.31 16.07
C PHE A 26 -7.79 7.78 14.61
N ASP A 27 -8.56 7.18 13.72
CA ASP A 27 -8.60 7.50 12.29
C ASP A 27 -7.19 7.61 11.66
N HIS A 28 -6.35 6.60 11.88
CA HIS A 28 -5.00 6.54 11.32
C HIS A 28 -5.06 6.27 9.81
N ALA A 29 -5.54 7.27 9.07
CA ALA A 29 -5.80 7.19 7.65
C ALA A 29 -4.56 6.93 6.79
N ILE A 30 -3.39 7.32 7.28
CA ILE A 30 -2.13 7.21 6.57
C ILE A 30 -1.21 6.27 7.35
N ASN A 31 -0.83 5.19 6.69
CA ASN A 31 0.20 4.29 7.17
C ASN A 31 1.45 4.51 6.33
N LEU A 32 2.43 5.20 6.91
CA LEU A 32 3.65 5.58 6.22
C LEU A 32 4.72 4.50 6.40
N ARG A 33 5.27 4.02 5.28
CA ARG A 33 6.27 2.95 5.22
C ARG A 33 7.50 3.40 4.42
N PRO A 34 8.52 4.00 5.07
CA PRO A 34 9.78 4.31 4.41
C PRO A 34 10.60 3.04 4.20
N SER A 35 11.29 2.98 3.05
CA SER A 35 12.25 1.94 2.70
C SER A 35 13.52 2.59 2.18
N LYS A 36 14.65 2.24 2.80
CA LYS A 36 15.95 2.74 2.40
C LYS A 36 17.00 1.65 2.55
N LEU A 37 17.76 1.42 1.48
CA LEU A 37 18.93 0.56 1.52
C LEU A 37 20.14 1.37 1.96
N TYR A 38 20.64 1.06 3.15
CA TYR A 38 21.85 1.72 3.67
C TYR A 38 23.12 1.00 3.18
N PRO A 39 24.22 1.74 2.97
CA PRO A 39 25.50 1.14 2.61
C PRO A 39 25.92 0.04 3.60
N GLY A 40 26.35 -1.10 3.06
CA GLY A 40 26.82 -2.23 3.87
C GLY A 40 25.72 -3.13 4.46
N VAL A 41 24.45 -2.81 4.24
CA VAL A 41 23.35 -3.68 4.63
C VAL A 41 23.17 -4.77 3.57
N PRO A 42 23.13 -6.06 3.98
CA PRO A 42 22.85 -7.15 3.04
C PRO A 42 21.45 -7.02 2.41
N THR A 43 21.37 -7.27 1.11
CA THR A 43 20.12 -7.34 0.37
C THR A 43 20.11 -8.60 -0.50
N PRO A 44 18.96 -9.24 -0.74
CA PRO A 44 18.83 -10.36 -1.67
C PRO A 44 18.95 -9.94 -3.14
N LEU A 45 18.92 -8.62 -3.42
CA LEU A 45 19.05 -8.11 -4.78
C LEU A 45 20.46 -8.31 -5.32
N ALA A 46 20.57 -8.66 -6.60
CA ALA A 46 21.88 -8.77 -7.24
C ALA A 46 22.62 -7.41 -7.22
N PRO A 47 23.95 -7.37 -7.02
CA PRO A 47 24.72 -6.12 -6.95
C PRO A 47 24.43 -5.16 -8.11
N ARG A 48 24.32 -5.66 -9.34
CA ARG A 48 24.00 -4.85 -10.53
C ARG A 48 22.69 -4.06 -10.46
N ILE A 49 21.79 -4.44 -9.53
CA ILE A 49 20.48 -3.78 -9.35
C ILE A 49 20.61 -2.58 -8.41
N VAL A 50 21.48 -2.67 -7.40
CA VAL A 50 21.56 -1.70 -6.31
C VAL A 50 22.88 -0.92 -6.29
N GLU A 51 23.94 -1.45 -6.90
CA GLU A 51 25.26 -0.82 -6.89
C GLU A 51 25.22 0.54 -7.61
N GLY A 52 25.67 1.58 -6.92
CA GLY A 52 25.66 2.96 -7.42
C GLY A 52 24.26 3.60 -7.50
N LYS A 53 23.23 2.96 -6.99
CA LYS A 53 21.86 3.49 -6.96
C LYS A 53 21.44 3.86 -5.54
N ASP A 54 20.66 4.93 -5.43
CA ASP A 54 20.01 5.32 -4.18
C ASP A 54 18.61 4.69 -4.12
N VAL A 55 18.50 3.61 -3.35
CA VAL A 55 17.21 2.97 -3.05
C VAL A 55 16.64 3.62 -1.81
N ASP A 56 15.84 4.65 -2.01
CA ASP A 56 15.19 5.43 -0.95
C ASP A 56 13.81 5.86 -1.45
N PHE A 57 12.78 5.21 -0.96
CA PHE A 57 11.40 5.52 -1.31
C PHE A 57 10.47 5.39 -0.11
N VAL A 58 9.25 5.91 -0.24
CA VAL A 58 8.23 5.80 0.80
C VAL A 58 6.90 5.33 0.22
N VAL A 59 6.27 4.39 0.90
CA VAL A 59 4.90 3.97 0.58
C VAL A 59 3.92 4.66 1.52
N VAL A 60 2.99 5.40 0.93
CA VAL A 60 1.84 6.03 1.59
C VAL A 60 0.65 5.09 1.40
N ARG A 61 0.46 4.20 2.37
CA ARG A 61 -0.61 3.20 2.39
C ARG A 61 -1.87 3.80 3.02
N GLU A 62 -3.02 3.65 2.38
CA GLU A 62 -4.30 3.93 3.01
C GLU A 62 -4.47 3.04 4.26
N GLY A 63 -4.96 3.57 5.35
CA GLY A 63 -4.91 2.90 6.65
C GLY A 63 -6.26 2.47 7.24
N THR A 64 -7.40 2.95 6.72
CA THR A 64 -8.71 2.81 7.38
C THR A 64 -9.81 2.21 6.53
N GLU A 65 -9.57 2.05 5.23
CA GLU A 65 -10.56 1.55 4.27
C GLU A 65 -10.09 0.23 3.62
N GLY A 66 -10.66 -0.11 2.48
CA GLY A 66 -10.36 -1.32 1.73
C GLY A 66 -11.00 -2.56 2.33
N LEU A 67 -10.33 -3.70 2.18
CA LEU A 67 -10.76 -4.98 2.73
C LEU A 67 -10.59 -5.07 4.25
N TYR A 68 -9.75 -4.21 4.84
CA TYR A 68 -9.49 -4.18 6.28
C TYR A 68 -10.67 -3.63 7.11
N CYS A 69 -11.68 -3.06 6.47
CA CYS A 69 -12.93 -2.66 7.15
C CYS A 69 -13.68 -3.86 7.74
N GLY A 70 -13.39 -5.09 7.28
CA GLY A 70 -14.07 -6.29 7.73
C GLY A 70 -15.53 -6.34 7.27
N ASN A 71 -15.85 -5.74 6.12
CA ASN A 71 -17.18 -5.77 5.53
C ASN A 71 -17.31 -6.99 4.62
N GLY A 72 -18.13 -7.93 5.04
CA GLY A 72 -18.34 -9.20 4.34
C GLY A 72 -19.05 -10.20 5.22
N GLY A 73 -19.03 -11.44 4.83
CA GLY A 73 -19.64 -12.50 5.61
C GLY A 73 -19.60 -13.87 4.93
N ALA A 74 -20.03 -14.88 5.66
CA ALA A 74 -20.14 -16.23 5.14
C ALA A 74 -21.50 -16.83 5.48
N VAL A 75 -22.03 -17.65 4.58
CA VAL A 75 -23.28 -18.41 4.79
C VAL A 75 -23.06 -19.88 4.43
N ARG A 76 -23.82 -20.78 5.07
CA ARG A 76 -23.74 -22.23 4.87
C ARG A 76 -22.34 -22.81 5.13
N VAL A 77 -21.63 -22.25 6.11
CA VAL A 77 -20.25 -22.62 6.47
C VAL A 77 -20.16 -24.13 6.73
N GLY A 78 -19.11 -24.77 6.18
CA GLY A 78 -18.84 -26.19 6.31
C GLY A 78 -19.69 -27.10 5.43
N THR A 79 -20.47 -26.54 4.49
CA THR A 79 -21.24 -27.32 3.52
C THR A 79 -20.69 -27.18 2.10
N PRO A 80 -21.04 -28.10 1.16
CA PRO A 80 -20.65 -27.92 -0.26
C PRO A 80 -21.22 -26.67 -0.94
N HIS A 81 -22.13 -25.99 -0.29
CA HIS A 81 -22.77 -24.76 -0.78
C HIS A 81 -22.35 -23.53 0.03
N GLU A 82 -21.21 -23.60 0.69
CA GLU A 82 -20.64 -22.45 1.41
C GLU A 82 -20.35 -21.31 0.46
N LEU A 83 -20.66 -20.09 0.92
CA LEU A 83 -20.34 -18.84 0.23
C LEU A 83 -19.69 -17.91 1.23
N ALA A 84 -18.57 -17.31 0.84
CA ALA A 84 -17.90 -16.26 1.59
C ALA A 84 -17.68 -15.02 0.72
N THR A 85 -17.80 -13.84 1.31
CA THR A 85 -17.60 -12.56 0.65
C THR A 85 -16.74 -11.65 1.51
N GLU A 86 -15.85 -10.89 0.85
CA GLU A 86 -15.14 -9.77 1.44
C GLU A 86 -15.38 -8.54 0.54
N VAL A 87 -15.77 -7.42 1.12
CA VAL A 87 -16.12 -6.20 0.38
C VAL A 87 -15.08 -5.12 0.65
N SER A 88 -14.43 -4.65 -0.42
CA SER A 88 -13.50 -3.51 -0.34
C SER A 88 -14.30 -2.19 -0.34
N VAL A 89 -14.21 -1.45 0.74
CA VAL A 89 -14.82 -0.12 0.87
C VAL A 89 -13.79 0.95 0.51
N ASN A 90 -14.14 1.83 -0.41
CA ASN A 90 -13.29 2.93 -0.84
C ASN A 90 -14.15 4.19 -0.94
N THR A 91 -13.83 5.24 -0.20
CA THR A 91 -14.54 6.52 -0.28
C THR A 91 -13.71 7.59 -0.97
N ALA A 92 -14.36 8.51 -1.66
CA ALA A 92 -13.66 9.64 -2.25
C ALA A 92 -12.94 10.48 -1.17
N TYR A 93 -13.48 10.54 0.02
CA TYR A 93 -12.89 11.21 1.17
C TYR A 93 -11.58 10.54 1.61
N GLY A 94 -11.61 9.24 1.87
CA GLY A 94 -10.43 8.47 2.30
C GLY A 94 -9.32 8.48 1.26
N VAL A 95 -9.67 8.21 -0.01
CA VAL A 95 -8.72 8.25 -1.12
C VAL A 95 -8.11 9.65 -1.28
N LYS A 96 -8.91 10.72 -1.21
CA LYS A 96 -8.43 12.09 -1.40
C LYS A 96 -7.41 12.50 -0.34
N ARG A 97 -7.62 12.13 0.93
CA ARG A 97 -6.71 12.52 2.01
C ARG A 97 -5.36 11.80 1.91
N VAL A 98 -5.33 10.52 1.57
CA VAL A 98 -4.08 9.77 1.42
C VAL A 98 -3.33 10.18 0.16
N VAL A 99 -4.02 10.38 -0.95
CA VAL A 99 -3.44 10.85 -2.20
C VAL A 99 -2.82 12.25 -2.04
N ARG A 100 -3.51 13.18 -1.37
CA ARG A 100 -2.98 14.52 -1.13
C ARG A 100 -1.74 14.52 -0.25
N ASP A 101 -1.69 13.68 0.79
CA ASP A 101 -0.48 13.50 1.60
C ASP A 101 0.68 12.97 0.76
N ALA A 102 0.41 11.99 -0.09
CA ALA A 102 1.43 11.42 -0.99
C ALA A 102 2.00 12.45 -1.97
N TYR A 103 1.17 13.32 -2.56
CA TYR A 103 1.63 14.41 -3.41
C TYR A 103 2.53 15.41 -2.66
N ARG A 104 2.14 15.81 -1.43
CA ARG A 104 2.97 16.70 -0.60
C ARG A 104 4.33 16.07 -0.29
N ARG A 105 4.38 14.77 -0.05
CA ARG A 105 5.63 14.05 0.18
C ARG A 105 6.49 13.98 -1.08
N ALA A 106 5.88 13.69 -2.22
CA ALA A 106 6.61 13.69 -3.50
C ALA A 106 7.20 15.06 -3.82
N GLN A 107 6.43 16.13 -3.61
CA GLN A 107 6.89 17.50 -3.80
C GLN A 107 8.08 17.86 -2.89
N ALA A 108 8.12 17.30 -1.67
CA ALA A 108 9.21 17.50 -0.73
C ALA A 108 10.41 16.54 -0.92
N ARG A 109 10.32 15.61 -1.88
CA ARG A 109 11.35 14.63 -2.20
C ARG A 109 11.85 14.82 -3.65
N ARG A 110 11.90 13.73 -4.44
CA ARG A 110 12.41 13.78 -5.83
C ARG A 110 11.35 14.19 -6.88
N GLY A 111 10.13 14.48 -6.43
CA GLY A 111 9.06 14.97 -7.31
C GLY A 111 8.38 13.89 -8.14
N GLN A 112 8.44 12.62 -7.75
CA GLN A 112 7.77 11.53 -8.46
C GLN A 112 6.79 10.80 -7.57
N LEU A 113 5.53 10.65 -8.03
CA LEU A 113 4.48 9.91 -7.34
C LEU A 113 3.92 8.80 -8.23
N THR A 114 3.96 7.56 -7.73
CA THR A 114 3.40 6.38 -8.39
C THR A 114 2.16 5.90 -7.66
N LEU A 115 1.01 5.89 -8.33
CA LEU A 115 -0.19 5.19 -7.86
C LEU A 115 -0.07 3.70 -8.19
N LEU A 116 -0.18 2.84 -7.18
CA LEU A 116 -0.32 1.39 -7.38
C LEU A 116 -1.77 0.97 -7.14
N HIS A 117 -2.34 0.27 -8.09
CA HIS A 117 -3.70 -0.29 -7.98
C HIS A 117 -3.89 -1.43 -9.00
N LYS A 118 -5.08 -2.00 -9.06
CA LYS A 118 -5.45 -3.03 -10.07
C LYS A 118 -6.77 -2.65 -10.75
N HIS A 119 -6.83 -1.49 -11.42
CA HIS A 119 -8.08 -0.94 -11.95
C HIS A 119 -8.68 -1.75 -13.09
N ASN A 120 -7.90 -2.59 -13.77
CA ASN A 120 -8.42 -3.51 -14.79
C ASN A 120 -9.22 -4.69 -14.21
N VAL A 121 -9.14 -4.93 -12.90
CA VAL A 121 -9.89 -5.96 -12.16
C VAL A 121 -10.84 -5.30 -11.16
N LEU A 122 -10.33 -4.41 -10.32
CA LEU A 122 -11.11 -3.66 -9.34
C LEU A 122 -11.67 -2.38 -9.97
N VAL A 123 -12.58 -2.53 -10.93
CA VAL A 123 -12.99 -1.46 -11.84
C VAL A 123 -13.57 -0.25 -11.09
N ASN A 124 -14.45 -0.46 -10.13
CA ASN A 124 -15.10 0.63 -9.39
C ASN A 124 -14.13 1.35 -8.47
N ALA A 125 -13.41 0.62 -7.61
CA ALA A 125 -12.40 1.19 -6.73
C ALA A 125 -11.26 1.84 -7.54
N GLY A 126 -10.78 1.15 -8.58
CA GLY A 126 -9.71 1.67 -9.44
C GLY A 126 -10.08 2.95 -10.18
N SER A 127 -11.31 3.07 -10.67
CA SER A 127 -11.81 4.31 -11.27
C SER A 127 -11.84 5.46 -10.28
N LEU A 128 -12.30 5.21 -9.05
CA LEU A 128 -12.29 6.20 -7.98
C LEU A 128 -10.86 6.65 -7.66
N TRP A 129 -9.95 5.72 -7.42
CA TRP A 129 -8.55 6.00 -7.12
C TRP A 129 -7.87 6.81 -8.23
N ASN A 130 -8.02 6.39 -9.48
CA ASN A 130 -7.40 7.05 -10.62
C ASN A 130 -7.96 8.46 -10.85
N ARG A 131 -9.28 8.63 -10.72
CA ARG A 131 -9.92 9.94 -10.83
C ARG A 131 -9.43 10.90 -9.76
N VAL A 132 -9.46 10.49 -8.48
CA VAL A 132 -9.00 11.33 -7.37
C VAL A 132 -7.51 11.63 -7.46
N PHE A 133 -6.70 10.65 -7.88
CA PHE A 133 -5.26 10.85 -8.13
C PHE A 133 -5.01 11.94 -9.19
N THR A 134 -5.77 11.91 -10.27
CA THR A 134 -5.68 12.92 -11.34
C THR A 134 -6.16 14.29 -10.89
N GLU A 135 -7.32 14.36 -10.21
CA GLU A 135 -7.90 15.61 -9.71
C GLU A 135 -6.96 16.31 -8.71
N VAL A 136 -6.46 15.57 -7.71
CA VAL A 136 -5.51 16.13 -6.74
C VAL A 136 -4.19 16.51 -7.40
N GLY A 137 -3.74 15.72 -8.38
CA GLY A 137 -2.50 15.98 -9.10
C GLY A 137 -2.49 17.31 -9.86
N ALA A 138 -3.65 17.86 -10.20
CA ALA A 138 -3.73 19.20 -10.78
C ALA A 138 -3.29 20.31 -9.81
N GLU A 139 -3.34 20.07 -8.49
CA GLU A 139 -2.85 20.98 -7.44
C GLU A 139 -1.31 20.93 -7.29
N PHE A 140 -0.63 19.94 -7.92
CA PHE A 140 0.81 19.68 -7.80
C PHE A 140 1.46 19.51 -9.19
N PRO A 141 1.54 20.56 -10.00
CA PRO A 141 2.00 20.48 -11.40
C PRO A 141 3.46 20.02 -11.54
N ASP A 142 4.29 20.25 -10.52
CA ASP A 142 5.71 19.90 -10.53
C ASP A 142 5.98 18.45 -10.14
N VAL A 143 4.95 17.66 -9.79
CA VAL A 143 5.09 16.25 -9.43
C VAL A 143 4.80 15.37 -10.63
N GLU A 144 5.80 14.59 -11.04
CA GLU A 144 5.65 13.56 -12.08
C GLU A 144 4.71 12.46 -11.58
N ARG A 145 3.71 12.11 -12.41
CA ARG A 145 2.67 11.13 -12.08
C ARG A 145 2.85 9.86 -12.87
N ARG A 146 2.89 8.74 -12.16
CA ARG A 146 2.91 7.41 -12.75
C ARG A 146 1.78 6.54 -12.22
N TYR A 147 1.35 5.60 -13.01
CA TYR A 147 0.46 4.52 -12.60
C TYR A 147 1.08 3.18 -12.95
N LEU A 148 1.05 2.24 -12.01
CA LEU A 148 1.41 0.85 -12.26
C LEU A 148 0.35 -0.09 -11.69
N HIS A 149 0.08 -1.18 -12.39
CA HIS A 149 -0.63 -2.30 -11.77
C HIS A 149 0.24 -2.90 -10.68
N ILE A 150 -0.39 -3.35 -9.59
CA ILE A 150 0.34 -3.89 -8.43
C ILE A 150 1.26 -5.06 -8.80
N ASP A 151 0.84 -5.95 -9.68
CA ASP A 151 1.66 -7.06 -10.17
C ASP A 151 2.90 -6.57 -10.96
N ALA A 152 2.74 -5.57 -11.80
CA ALA A 152 3.87 -4.95 -12.49
C ALA A 152 4.81 -4.21 -11.52
N ALA A 153 4.25 -3.59 -10.49
CA ALA A 153 5.04 -2.92 -9.46
C ALA A 153 5.87 -3.91 -8.62
N MET A 154 5.34 -5.11 -8.35
CA MET A 154 6.10 -6.18 -7.68
C MET A 154 7.35 -6.57 -8.47
N ILE A 155 7.21 -6.73 -9.79
CA ILE A 155 8.35 -6.99 -10.68
C ILE A 155 9.33 -5.81 -10.66
N ALA A 156 8.84 -4.59 -10.82
CA ALA A 156 9.65 -3.38 -10.83
C ALA A 156 10.44 -3.20 -9.51
N MET A 157 9.84 -3.55 -8.37
CA MET A 157 10.48 -3.50 -7.06
C MET A 157 11.71 -4.42 -6.96
N VAL A 158 11.66 -5.59 -7.59
CA VAL A 158 12.78 -6.54 -7.63
C VAL A 158 13.81 -6.17 -8.70
N VAL A 159 13.36 -5.68 -9.85
CA VAL A 159 14.24 -5.38 -10.99
C VAL A 159 14.99 -4.06 -10.81
N ASP A 160 14.32 -3.03 -10.27
CA ASP A 160 14.93 -1.72 -10.02
C ASP A 160 14.11 -0.92 -8.99
N PRO A 161 14.31 -1.14 -7.67
CA PRO A 161 13.60 -0.40 -6.63
C PRO A 161 13.96 1.09 -6.59
N SER A 162 15.10 1.50 -7.12
CA SER A 162 15.53 2.90 -7.13
C SER A 162 14.66 3.82 -8.00
N GLN A 163 13.86 3.24 -8.89
CA GLN A 163 12.93 3.99 -9.73
C GLN A 163 11.75 4.60 -8.95
N PHE A 164 11.49 4.16 -7.72
CA PHE A 164 10.41 4.67 -6.90
C PHE A 164 10.88 5.77 -5.95
N ASP A 165 10.11 6.85 -5.85
CA ASP A 165 10.29 7.93 -4.88
C ASP A 165 9.18 7.91 -3.83
N VAL A 166 7.95 8.21 -4.24
CA VAL A 166 6.76 8.06 -3.41
C VAL A 166 5.76 7.15 -4.11
N ILE A 167 5.23 6.21 -3.36
CA ILE A 167 4.17 5.31 -3.80
C ILE A 167 2.92 5.62 -2.99
N VAL A 168 1.76 5.69 -3.63
CA VAL A 168 0.46 5.72 -2.96
C VAL A 168 -0.39 4.54 -3.40
N THR A 169 -1.10 3.92 -2.46
CA THR A 169 -1.90 2.73 -2.75
C THR A 169 -2.98 2.49 -1.69
N ASP A 170 -3.92 1.60 -2.00
CA ASP A 170 -4.93 1.15 -1.06
C ASP A 170 -4.34 0.34 0.11
N ASN A 171 -5.18 -0.03 1.04
CA ASN A 171 -4.76 -0.70 2.26
C ASN A 171 -4.17 -2.09 2.00
N LEU A 172 -4.79 -2.91 1.14
CA LEU A 172 -4.33 -4.27 0.90
C LEU A 172 -3.05 -4.31 0.05
N PHE A 173 -3.03 -3.60 -1.05
CA PHE A 173 -1.83 -3.57 -1.90
C PHE A 173 -0.65 -2.89 -1.19
N GLY A 174 -0.95 -1.92 -0.31
CA GLY A 174 0.04 -1.29 0.55
C GLY A 174 0.67 -2.27 1.53
N ASP A 175 -0.09 -3.21 2.08
CA ASP A 175 0.45 -4.26 2.94
C ASP A 175 1.42 -5.16 2.17
N ILE A 176 0.96 -5.66 1.03
CA ILE A 176 1.72 -6.61 0.22
C ILE A 176 3.03 -5.98 -0.31
N ILE A 177 2.95 -4.78 -0.90
CA ILE A 177 4.14 -4.16 -1.49
C ILE A 177 5.17 -3.74 -0.43
N THR A 178 4.74 -3.38 0.77
CA THR A 178 5.67 -2.98 1.84
C THR A 178 6.40 -4.16 2.46
N ASP A 179 5.81 -5.36 2.47
CA ASP A 179 6.50 -6.57 2.90
C ASP A 179 7.60 -6.95 1.90
N LEU A 180 7.33 -6.84 0.60
CA LEU A 180 8.37 -6.99 -0.41
C LEU A 180 9.45 -5.92 -0.28
N ALA A 181 9.06 -4.66 -0.10
CA ALA A 181 9.99 -3.54 0.06
C ALA A 181 10.90 -3.67 1.30
N ALA A 182 10.44 -4.35 2.34
CA ALA A 182 11.24 -4.64 3.52
C ALA A 182 12.22 -5.80 3.32
N ALA A 183 11.98 -6.66 2.32
CA ALA A 183 12.83 -7.80 1.98
C ALA A 183 13.93 -7.46 0.97
N VAL A 184 13.78 -6.40 0.19
CA VAL A 184 14.71 -5.95 -0.86
C VAL A 184 15.48 -4.71 -0.43
#